data_96aeb4722bb2386e78cbf6fb0622a4a6
#
_entry.id   96aeb4722bb2386e78cbf6fb0622a4a6
#
_cell.length_a   1.000
_cell.length_b   1.000
_cell.length_c   1.000
_cell.angle_alpha   90.00
_cell.angle_beta   90.00
_cell.angle_gamma   90.00
#
_symmetry.space_group_name_H-M   'P 1'
#
loop_
_entity.id
_entity.type
_entity.pdbx_description
1 polymer ?
#
loop_
_entity_poly.entity_id
_entity_poly.type
_entity_poly.pdbx_seq_one_letter_code
_entity_poly.pdbx_strand_id
1 'polypeptide(L)'
;MKKSLKWLALALVALQVMLLLAAPVKTASAEDDGHYPVTISTYNYAKEPVEVTFDKCPQRVVCTNQTQTELMLYFGLDEYIVGTAYLDGTIREDLLPQYEALKAAGKELTVKGYPSKEVVLALEPDFIFGWRSAFAEDQLGDVSEWHKMGVGTMILRCSNNTAPVRDLEAVLADIADIGKIFNIEEKTNAYIEETRALMARIAEKVGTLEAPYRAIIIEPYGGTFYCWGEKTLTGGLVVAAGATYALPDGGDLSVEDIVNINPDVIIVDYMDEEGITPEESKAKAIASVMDEAALAEVPAVKNGKVMAINLTDVYGGGIRMVPSVEAMFKFMYE
;
A
#
# COMPACT_ATOMS: atom_id res chain seq x y z
N MET A 1 65.27 -4.89 34.67
CA MET A 1 64.87 -5.87 33.61
C MET A 1 63.42 -6.34 33.64
N LYS A 2 62.76 -6.47 34.79
CA LYS A 2 61.35 -6.94 34.82
C LYS A 2 60.25 -5.93 34.42
N LYS A 3 60.52 -4.62 34.42
CA LYS A 3 59.55 -3.58 34.01
C LYS A 3 59.46 -3.38 32.48
N SER A 4 60.54 -3.52 31.75
CA SER A 4 60.57 -3.38 30.29
C SER A 4 59.86 -4.53 29.56
N LEU A 5 59.87 -5.75 30.14
CA LEU A 5 59.23 -6.90 29.53
C LEU A 5 57.68 -6.80 29.59
N LYS A 6 57.11 -6.15 30.62
CA LYS A 6 55.65 -5.91 30.72
C LYS A 6 55.12 -4.90 29.71
N TRP A 7 55.91 -3.87 29.37
CA TRP A 7 55.54 -2.88 28.36
C TRP A 7 55.61 -3.44 26.94
N LEU A 8 56.60 -4.36 26.65
CA LEU A 8 56.65 -5.06 25.39
C LEU A 8 55.46 -6.03 25.18
N ALA A 9 55.02 -6.69 26.26
CA ALA A 9 53.88 -7.60 26.17
C ALA A 9 52.54 -6.83 25.95
N LEU A 10 52.38 -5.67 26.61
CA LEU A 10 51.21 -4.80 26.38
C LEU A 10 51.19 -4.16 24.99
N ALA A 11 52.35 -3.79 24.42
CA ALA A 11 52.44 -3.28 23.06
C ALA A 11 52.13 -4.35 21.99
N LEU A 12 52.54 -5.60 22.24
CA LEU A 12 52.22 -6.72 21.33
C LEU A 12 50.74 -7.09 21.35
N VAL A 13 50.07 -7.03 22.53
CA VAL A 13 48.61 -7.29 22.62
C VAL A 13 47.83 -6.15 21.98
N ALA A 14 48.23 -4.89 22.12
CA ALA A 14 47.61 -3.75 21.47
C ALA A 14 47.77 -3.82 19.93
N LEU A 15 48.90 -4.29 19.44
CA LEU A 15 49.14 -4.47 18.00
C LEU A 15 48.32 -5.62 17.41
N GLN A 16 48.08 -6.71 18.16
CA GLN A 16 47.24 -7.80 17.74
C GLN A 16 45.75 -7.43 17.73
N VAL A 17 45.28 -6.61 18.66
CA VAL A 17 43.92 -6.06 18.67
C VAL A 17 43.69 -5.09 17.51
N MET A 18 44.69 -4.26 17.17
CA MET A 18 44.58 -3.41 15.98
C MET A 18 44.62 -4.16 14.66
N LEU A 19 45.32 -5.31 14.54
CA LEU A 19 45.28 -6.15 13.35
C LEU A 19 43.97 -6.95 13.21
N LEU A 20 43.24 -7.23 14.31
CA LEU A 20 41.92 -7.86 14.29
C LEU A 20 40.79 -6.89 13.88
N LEU A 21 41.00 -5.57 14.05
CA LEU A 21 40.07 -4.54 13.62
C LEU A 21 40.28 -4.11 12.15
N ALA A 22 41.36 -4.56 11.51
CA ALA A 22 41.67 -4.29 10.11
C ALA A 22 41.42 -5.51 9.19
N ALA A 23 40.66 -6.48 9.66
CA ALA A 23 40.13 -7.49 8.74
C ALA A 23 39.20 -6.77 7.75
N PRO A 24 39.42 -6.88 6.43
CA PRO A 24 38.47 -6.34 5.47
C PRO A 24 37.15 -7.00 5.81
N VAL A 25 36.13 -6.17 6.12
CA VAL A 25 34.76 -6.60 6.04
C VAL A 25 34.62 -7.14 4.62
N LYS A 26 34.54 -8.46 4.46
CA LYS A 26 34.08 -9.03 3.23
C LYS A 26 32.66 -8.48 3.07
N THR A 27 32.53 -7.38 2.32
CA THR A 27 31.30 -7.16 1.59
C THR A 27 31.09 -8.44 0.80
N ALA A 28 30.10 -9.22 1.18
CA ALA A 28 29.60 -10.26 0.32
C ALA A 28 29.24 -9.49 -0.97
N SER A 29 30.10 -9.61 -1.99
CA SER A 29 29.65 -9.35 -3.35
C SER A 29 28.52 -10.36 -3.52
N ALA A 30 27.27 -9.86 -3.62
CA ALA A 30 26.21 -10.66 -4.18
C ALA A 30 26.83 -11.26 -5.46
N GLU A 31 26.92 -12.57 -5.55
CA GLU A 31 27.26 -13.23 -6.80
C GLU A 31 26.25 -12.65 -7.79
N ASP A 32 26.76 -12.13 -8.90
CA ASP A 32 25.93 -11.68 -10.02
C ASP A 32 25.20 -12.95 -10.51
N ASP A 33 23.98 -13.15 -10.03
CA ASP A 33 23.13 -14.29 -10.39
C ASP A 33 22.51 -14.11 -11.78
N GLY A 34 22.89 -13.04 -12.48
CA GLY A 34 22.37 -12.69 -13.80
C GLY A 34 20.95 -12.12 -13.77
N HIS A 35 20.42 -11.79 -12.59
CA HIS A 35 19.10 -11.20 -12.46
C HIS A 35 19.07 -9.75 -12.96
N TYR A 36 20.05 -8.94 -12.59
CA TYR A 36 20.15 -7.54 -13.01
C TYR A 36 20.90 -7.38 -14.34
N PRO A 37 20.61 -6.33 -15.16
CA PRO A 37 19.64 -5.25 -14.89
C PRO A 37 18.19 -5.68 -15.09
N VAL A 38 17.27 -5.09 -14.32
CA VAL A 38 15.82 -5.25 -14.50
C VAL A 38 15.17 -3.92 -14.82
N THR A 39 14.20 -3.93 -15.73
CA THR A 39 13.45 -2.73 -16.12
C THR A 39 11.98 -2.91 -15.80
N ILE A 40 11.38 -1.87 -15.19
CA ILE A 40 9.95 -1.77 -14.94
C ILE A 40 9.36 -0.60 -15.71
N SER A 41 8.06 -0.69 -16.02
CA SER A 41 7.28 0.44 -16.52
C SER A 41 6.45 1.04 -15.39
N THR A 42 6.69 2.30 -15.08
CA THR A 42 6.00 3.07 -14.05
C THR A 42 5.47 4.38 -14.64
N TYR A 43 5.27 5.42 -13.85
CA TYR A 43 4.69 6.68 -14.29
C TYR A 43 5.46 7.88 -13.73
N ASN A 44 5.28 9.04 -14.39
CA ASN A 44 5.65 10.35 -13.83
C ASN A 44 4.42 11.05 -13.20
N TYR A 45 4.64 12.26 -12.68
CA TYR A 45 3.55 13.06 -12.12
C TYR A 45 2.47 13.41 -13.15
N ALA A 46 2.85 13.60 -14.42
CA ALA A 46 1.91 13.88 -15.51
C ALA A 46 1.11 12.65 -15.98
N LYS A 47 1.30 11.48 -15.35
CA LYS A 47 0.68 10.19 -15.69
C LYS A 47 1.20 9.60 -17.00
N GLU A 48 2.37 10.00 -17.43
CA GLU A 48 3.01 9.43 -18.62
C GLU A 48 3.82 8.19 -18.20
N PRO A 49 3.82 7.12 -19.01
CA PRO A 49 4.65 5.95 -18.75
C PRO A 49 6.14 6.31 -18.81
N VAL A 50 6.91 5.75 -17.87
CA VAL A 50 8.36 5.92 -17.76
C VAL A 50 8.99 4.56 -17.49
N GLU A 51 10.04 4.22 -18.25
CA GLU A 51 10.86 3.04 -18.00
C GLU A 51 11.95 3.37 -16.98
N VAL A 52 12.08 2.53 -15.96
CA VAL A 52 13.12 2.65 -14.93
C VAL A 52 13.91 1.36 -14.86
N THR A 53 15.23 1.46 -15.04
CA THR A 53 16.15 0.32 -14.98
C THR A 53 16.92 0.32 -13.68
N PHE A 54 16.95 -0.83 -13.03
CA PHE A 54 17.74 -1.09 -11.82
C PHE A 54 18.89 -2.00 -12.23
N ASP A 55 20.12 -1.51 -12.11
CA ASP A 55 21.34 -2.28 -12.41
C ASP A 55 21.75 -3.22 -11.25
N LYS A 56 21.12 -3.05 -10.10
CA LYS A 56 21.30 -3.84 -8.87
C LYS A 56 20.12 -3.67 -7.94
N CYS A 57 20.00 -4.56 -6.94
CA CYS A 57 19.02 -4.44 -5.86
C CYS A 57 19.18 -3.10 -5.13
N PRO A 58 18.11 -2.28 -5.02
CA PRO A 58 18.13 -1.08 -4.20
C PRO A 58 18.46 -1.39 -2.74
N GLN A 59 19.28 -0.52 -2.13
CA GLN A 59 19.73 -0.68 -0.76
C GLN A 59 19.22 0.42 0.18
N ARG A 60 18.69 1.52 -0.38
CA ARG A 60 18.30 2.71 0.36
C ARG A 60 16.96 3.24 -0.14
N VAL A 61 15.88 2.63 0.37
CA VAL A 61 14.51 2.90 -0.07
C VAL A 61 13.84 3.94 0.80
N VAL A 62 13.24 4.94 0.17
CA VAL A 62 12.31 5.88 0.82
C VAL A 62 10.89 5.54 0.37
N CYS A 63 10.03 5.18 1.33
CA CYS A 63 8.60 4.97 1.14
C CYS A 63 7.85 6.24 1.47
N THR A 64 7.12 6.83 0.51
CA THR A 64 6.47 8.12 0.71
C THR A 64 5.11 8.04 1.40
N ASN A 65 4.50 6.86 1.46
CA ASN A 65 3.19 6.63 2.05
C ASN A 65 3.12 5.27 2.75
N GLN A 66 2.07 5.10 3.55
CA GLN A 66 1.77 3.87 4.28
C GLN A 66 1.73 2.62 3.37
N THR A 67 1.04 2.71 2.22
CA THR A 67 0.88 1.58 1.30
C THR A 67 2.22 0.98 0.87
N GLN A 68 3.20 1.83 0.51
CA GLN A 68 4.53 1.38 0.10
C GLN A 68 5.30 0.80 1.28
N THR A 69 5.19 1.44 2.44
CA THR A 69 5.80 0.94 3.67
C THR A 69 5.29 -0.46 3.98
N GLU A 70 3.98 -0.66 3.99
CA GLU A 70 3.37 -1.96 4.26
C GLU A 70 3.71 -3.03 3.22
N LEU A 71 3.80 -2.66 1.93
CA LEU A 71 4.29 -3.57 0.88
C LEU A 71 5.70 -4.07 1.17
N MET A 72 6.62 -3.15 1.51
CA MET A 72 7.99 -3.51 1.85
C MET A 72 8.06 -4.41 3.09
N LEU A 73 7.32 -4.06 4.15
CA LEU A 73 7.27 -4.85 5.39
C LEU A 73 6.70 -6.25 5.14
N TYR A 74 5.61 -6.35 4.39
CA TYR A 74 4.93 -7.62 4.11
C TYR A 74 5.82 -8.63 3.40
N PHE A 75 6.64 -8.15 2.45
CA PHE A 75 7.57 -9.01 1.73
C PHE A 75 8.92 -9.19 2.44
N GLY A 76 9.11 -8.61 3.64
CA GLY A 76 10.33 -8.75 4.43
C GLY A 76 11.50 -7.94 3.87
N LEU A 77 11.21 -6.73 3.37
CA LEU A 77 12.16 -5.80 2.78
C LEU A 77 12.46 -4.59 3.70
N ASP A 78 12.18 -4.71 4.99
CA ASP A 78 12.32 -3.64 5.98
C ASP A 78 13.78 -3.18 6.16
N GLU A 79 14.75 -4.06 5.92
CA GLU A 79 16.17 -3.73 6.00
C GLU A 79 16.59 -2.66 4.98
N TYR A 80 15.96 -2.62 3.80
CA TYR A 80 16.22 -1.66 2.74
C TYR A 80 15.61 -0.28 3.00
N ILE A 81 14.60 -0.17 3.89
CA ILE A 81 13.93 1.10 4.18
C ILE A 81 14.87 2.00 4.98
N VAL A 82 15.19 3.19 4.44
CA VAL A 82 15.92 4.25 5.12
C VAL A 82 15.02 5.39 5.57
N GLY A 83 13.81 5.49 5.03
CA GLY A 83 12.81 6.47 5.43
C GLY A 83 11.40 6.03 5.04
N THR A 84 10.43 6.28 5.94
CA THR A 84 9.01 6.07 5.71
C THR A 84 8.22 7.31 6.13
N ALA A 85 7.09 7.57 5.49
CA ALA A 85 6.30 8.77 5.73
C ALA A 85 4.82 8.56 5.47
N TYR A 86 4.04 9.57 5.84
CA TYR A 86 2.64 9.77 5.51
C TYR A 86 1.77 8.53 5.75
N LEU A 87 1.32 8.39 6.99
CA LEU A 87 0.33 7.39 7.35
C LEU A 87 -1.08 7.91 7.05
N ASP A 88 -1.82 7.16 6.25
CA ASP A 88 -3.23 7.45 5.97
C ASP A 88 -4.16 6.89 7.05
N GLY A 89 -3.66 5.98 7.88
CA GLY A 89 -4.37 5.34 8.98
C GLY A 89 -3.45 4.51 9.85
N THR A 90 -4.01 3.57 10.60
CA THR A 90 -3.22 2.64 11.41
C THR A 90 -2.48 1.62 10.53
N ILE A 91 -1.23 1.33 10.88
CA ILE A 91 -0.47 0.23 10.26
C ILE A 91 -1.19 -1.09 10.53
N ARG A 92 -1.22 -1.97 9.56
CA ARG A 92 -1.81 -3.31 9.67
C ARG A 92 -1.20 -4.07 10.85
N GLU A 93 -2.04 -4.71 11.67
CA GLU A 93 -1.65 -5.28 12.97
C GLU A 93 -0.48 -6.26 12.87
N ASP A 94 -0.47 -7.11 11.84
CA ASP A 94 0.60 -8.10 11.62
C ASP A 94 1.94 -7.48 11.19
N LEU A 95 1.95 -6.23 10.72
CA LEU A 95 3.14 -5.47 10.32
C LEU A 95 3.60 -4.47 11.39
N LEU A 96 2.80 -4.27 12.42
CA LEU A 96 3.06 -3.26 13.44
C LEU A 96 4.42 -3.47 14.15
N PRO A 97 4.86 -4.69 14.50
CA PRO A 97 6.17 -4.89 15.13
C PRO A 97 7.34 -4.40 14.27
N GLN A 98 7.31 -4.65 12.96
CA GLN A 98 8.36 -4.20 12.03
C GLN A 98 8.31 -2.69 11.85
N TYR A 99 7.11 -2.10 11.77
CA TYR A 99 6.96 -0.65 11.67
C TYR A 99 7.48 0.07 12.92
N GLU A 100 7.16 -0.41 14.12
CA GLU A 100 7.67 0.15 15.37
C GLU A 100 9.20 0.03 15.47
N ALA A 101 9.80 -1.01 14.90
CA ALA A 101 11.25 -1.10 14.78
C ALA A 101 11.85 -0.02 13.86
N LEU A 102 11.21 0.27 12.71
CA LEU A 102 11.60 1.38 11.84
C LEU A 102 11.51 2.73 12.57
N LYS A 103 10.42 2.95 13.29
CA LYS A 103 10.19 4.16 14.07
C LYS A 103 11.24 4.33 15.20
N ALA A 104 11.52 3.26 15.94
CA ALA A 104 12.55 3.25 16.98
C ALA A 104 13.96 3.52 16.41
N ALA A 105 14.21 3.13 15.16
CA ALA A 105 15.44 3.43 14.43
C ALA A 105 15.49 4.87 13.84
N GLY A 106 14.45 5.70 14.07
CA GLY A 106 14.36 7.06 13.56
C GLY A 106 14.11 7.16 12.06
N LYS A 107 13.53 6.11 11.45
CA LYS A 107 13.22 6.06 10.02
C LYS A 107 11.82 6.60 9.67
N GLU A 108 10.97 6.90 10.65
CA GLU A 108 9.71 7.61 10.45
C GLU A 108 10.01 9.10 10.24
N LEU A 109 9.88 9.60 9.02
CA LEU A 109 10.24 10.97 8.65
C LEU A 109 9.14 11.96 8.98
N THR A 110 7.89 11.59 8.73
CA THR A 110 6.69 12.37 9.04
C THR A 110 5.48 11.45 9.09
N VAL A 111 4.56 11.74 10.02
CA VAL A 111 3.28 11.02 10.15
C VAL A 111 2.23 11.61 9.22
N LYS A 112 2.25 12.94 8.99
CA LYS A 112 1.28 13.62 8.11
C LYS A 112 2.02 14.35 6.99
N GLY A 113 1.59 14.11 5.76
CA GLY A 113 2.16 14.73 4.56
C GLY A 113 3.50 14.13 4.14
N TYR A 114 4.02 14.63 3.02
CA TYR A 114 5.28 14.17 2.45
C TYR A 114 6.49 14.80 3.15
N PRO A 115 7.63 14.09 3.24
CA PRO A 115 8.88 14.70 3.69
C PRO A 115 9.36 15.73 2.65
N SER A 116 10.10 16.75 3.08
CA SER A 116 10.69 17.68 2.12
C SER A 116 11.76 17.01 1.26
N LYS A 117 11.98 17.54 0.07
CA LYS A 117 13.00 17.04 -0.85
C LYS A 117 14.40 17.00 -0.22
N GLU A 118 14.74 18.01 0.61
CA GLU A 118 16.02 18.08 1.32
C GLU A 118 16.19 16.95 2.32
N VAL A 119 15.13 16.60 3.05
CA VAL A 119 15.13 15.46 3.99
C VAL A 119 15.37 14.16 3.24
N VAL A 120 14.70 13.96 2.11
CA VAL A 120 14.88 12.76 1.29
C VAL A 120 16.27 12.70 0.68
N LEU A 121 16.80 13.81 0.15
CA LEU A 121 18.17 13.90 -0.37
C LEU A 121 19.23 13.57 0.69
N ALA A 122 19.03 14.02 1.93
CA ALA A 122 19.97 13.75 3.04
C ALA A 122 20.04 12.25 3.41
N LEU A 123 19.04 11.45 3.01
CA LEU A 123 19.04 10.01 3.19
C LEU A 123 19.81 9.27 2.08
N GLU A 124 20.27 9.98 1.04
CA GLU A 124 20.99 9.40 -0.10
C GLU A 124 20.27 8.14 -0.65
N PRO A 125 18.96 8.21 -1.01
CA PRO A 125 18.23 7.06 -1.49
C PRO A 125 18.77 6.61 -2.85
N ASP A 126 18.64 5.32 -3.13
CA ASP A 126 18.81 4.76 -4.48
C ASP A 126 17.45 4.34 -5.10
N PHE A 127 16.38 4.34 -4.28
CA PHE A 127 15.02 4.10 -4.74
C PHE A 127 14.00 4.90 -3.92
N ILE A 128 13.06 5.58 -4.61
CA ILE A 128 11.90 6.23 -4.00
C ILE A 128 10.63 5.53 -4.49
N PHE A 129 9.92 4.96 -3.54
CA PHE A 129 8.68 4.24 -3.79
C PHE A 129 7.50 5.06 -3.25
N GLY A 130 6.58 5.48 -4.13
CA GLY A 130 5.63 6.48 -3.73
C GLY A 130 4.29 6.52 -4.48
N TRP A 131 3.46 7.42 -3.99
CA TRP A 131 2.28 7.86 -4.71
C TRP A 131 2.64 8.98 -5.69
N ARG A 132 1.81 9.15 -6.72
CA ARG A 132 2.01 10.19 -7.73
C ARG A 132 2.11 11.59 -7.11
N SER A 133 1.25 11.90 -6.13
CA SER A 133 1.24 13.20 -5.45
C SER A 133 2.51 13.53 -4.68
N ALA A 134 3.32 12.53 -4.30
CA ALA A 134 4.64 12.76 -3.71
C ALA A 134 5.61 13.42 -4.70
N PHE A 135 5.41 13.23 -6.00
CA PHE A 135 6.27 13.76 -7.06
C PHE A 135 5.72 15.04 -7.70
N ALA A 136 4.81 15.74 -7.03
CA ALA A 136 4.39 17.08 -7.42
C ALA A 136 5.57 18.07 -7.31
N GLU A 137 5.53 19.16 -8.09
CA GLU A 137 6.59 20.17 -8.15
C GLU A 137 6.91 20.79 -6.79
N ASP A 138 5.88 21.00 -5.96
CA ASP A 138 5.95 21.54 -4.61
C ASP A 138 6.26 20.50 -3.51
N GLN A 139 6.49 19.25 -3.89
CA GLN A 139 6.84 18.14 -3.01
C GLN A 139 8.27 17.64 -3.34
N LEU A 140 8.41 16.41 -3.79
CA LEU A 140 9.71 15.83 -4.15
C LEU A 140 10.20 16.25 -5.55
N GLY A 141 9.34 16.88 -6.36
CA GLY A 141 9.61 17.20 -7.75
C GLY A 141 9.49 16.02 -8.70
N ASP A 142 9.61 16.28 -10.01
CA ASP A 142 9.42 15.27 -11.06
C ASP A 142 10.43 14.12 -10.97
N VAL A 143 9.98 12.92 -11.30
CA VAL A 143 10.79 11.69 -11.27
C VAL A 143 12.07 11.79 -12.12
N SER A 144 12.04 12.57 -13.21
CA SER A 144 13.21 12.75 -14.08
C SER A 144 14.40 13.44 -13.39
N GLU A 145 14.14 14.25 -12.35
CA GLU A 145 15.20 14.87 -11.55
C GLU A 145 15.92 13.81 -10.70
N TRP A 146 15.16 12.87 -10.13
CA TRP A 146 15.71 11.76 -9.35
C TRP A 146 16.50 10.79 -10.24
N HIS A 147 15.98 10.47 -11.44
CA HIS A 147 16.68 9.61 -12.40
C HIS A 147 18.03 10.20 -12.84
N LYS A 148 18.14 11.52 -13.03
CA LYS A 148 19.42 12.20 -13.33
C LYS A 148 20.44 12.06 -12.21
N MET A 149 20.00 11.85 -10.97
CA MET A 149 20.85 11.60 -9.80
C MET A 149 21.15 10.09 -9.58
N GLY A 150 20.64 9.22 -10.45
CA GLY A 150 20.80 7.77 -10.33
C GLY A 150 19.85 7.12 -9.32
N VAL A 151 18.78 7.81 -8.92
CA VAL A 151 17.75 7.31 -8.01
C VAL A 151 16.59 6.74 -8.82
N GLY A 152 16.30 5.45 -8.68
CA GLY A 152 15.11 4.82 -9.28
C GLY A 152 13.83 5.33 -8.60
N THR A 153 12.72 5.34 -9.33
CA THR A 153 11.41 5.69 -8.76
C THR A 153 10.35 4.69 -9.22
N MET A 154 9.35 4.46 -8.36
CA MET A 154 8.15 3.72 -8.74
C MET A 154 6.92 4.41 -8.16
N ILE A 155 5.95 4.69 -9.02
CA ILE A 155 4.63 5.20 -8.66
C ILE A 155 3.63 4.07 -8.84
N LEU A 156 2.87 3.74 -7.78
CA LEU A 156 1.82 2.72 -7.84
C LEU A 156 0.76 3.10 -8.90
N ARG A 157 0.36 2.12 -9.72
CA ARG A 157 -0.62 2.28 -10.80
C ARG A 157 -1.96 2.81 -10.30
N CYS A 158 -2.38 2.34 -9.12
CA CYS A 158 -3.67 2.71 -8.54
C CYS A 158 -3.64 4.03 -7.75
N SER A 159 -2.46 4.54 -7.38
CA SER A 159 -2.36 5.76 -6.58
C SER A 159 -2.79 7.00 -7.36
N ASN A 160 -3.62 7.84 -6.75
CA ASN A 160 -4.04 9.15 -7.30
C ASN A 160 -4.49 9.11 -8.78
N ASN A 161 -5.20 8.06 -9.17
CA ASN A 161 -5.66 7.88 -10.55
C ASN A 161 -4.51 7.89 -11.58
N THR A 162 -3.39 7.25 -11.27
CA THR A 162 -2.17 7.29 -12.10
C THR A 162 -2.37 6.52 -13.40
N ALA A 163 -2.61 5.22 -13.34
CA ALA A 163 -2.85 4.42 -14.53
C ALA A 163 -4.29 4.60 -15.08
N PRO A 164 -4.50 4.39 -16.38
CA PRO A 164 -5.83 4.44 -16.99
C PRO A 164 -6.74 3.30 -16.51
N VAL A 165 -6.17 2.12 -16.20
CA VAL A 165 -6.87 0.98 -15.60
C VAL A 165 -6.36 0.82 -14.18
N ARG A 166 -7.30 0.74 -13.21
CA ARG A 166 -7.03 0.73 -11.78
C ARG A 166 -7.91 -0.31 -11.13
N ASP A 167 -7.52 -1.53 -11.32
CA ASP A 167 -8.20 -2.73 -10.81
C ASP A 167 -7.22 -3.59 -10.00
N LEU A 168 -7.69 -4.74 -9.56
CA LEU A 168 -6.87 -5.68 -8.81
C LEU A 168 -5.66 -6.16 -9.61
N GLU A 169 -5.78 -6.36 -10.93
CA GLU A 169 -4.63 -6.77 -11.76
C GLU A 169 -3.56 -5.67 -11.84
N ALA A 170 -3.94 -4.39 -11.81
CA ALA A 170 -2.98 -3.28 -11.70
C ALA A 170 -2.23 -3.31 -10.38
N VAL A 171 -2.90 -3.67 -9.26
CA VAL A 171 -2.25 -3.88 -7.95
C VAL A 171 -1.29 -5.07 -8.00
N LEU A 172 -1.69 -6.19 -8.62
CA LEU A 172 -0.82 -7.37 -8.76
C LEU A 172 0.38 -7.10 -9.65
N ALA A 173 0.24 -6.23 -10.67
CA ALA A 173 1.36 -5.79 -11.49
C ALA A 173 2.37 -4.95 -10.70
N ASP A 174 1.92 -4.08 -9.78
CA ASP A 174 2.80 -3.36 -8.86
C ASP A 174 3.58 -4.32 -7.96
N ILE A 175 2.92 -5.35 -7.43
CA ILE A 175 3.55 -6.40 -6.61
C ILE A 175 4.58 -7.21 -7.42
N ALA A 176 4.27 -7.55 -8.68
CA ALA A 176 5.20 -8.24 -9.56
C ALA A 176 6.45 -7.40 -9.84
N ASP A 177 6.30 -6.08 -10.03
CA ASP A 177 7.43 -5.18 -10.25
C ASP A 177 8.32 -5.08 -8.99
N ILE A 178 7.75 -5.07 -7.78
CA ILE A 178 8.53 -5.19 -6.52
C ILE A 178 9.29 -6.51 -6.48
N GLY A 179 8.67 -7.61 -6.91
CA GLY A 179 9.35 -8.91 -7.06
C GLY A 179 10.62 -8.81 -7.89
N LYS A 180 10.54 -8.24 -9.09
CA LYS A 180 11.67 -8.04 -10.00
C LYS A 180 12.73 -7.10 -9.39
N ILE A 181 12.33 -5.94 -8.84
CA ILE A 181 13.27 -4.94 -8.29
C ILE A 181 14.13 -5.54 -7.18
N PHE A 182 13.55 -6.39 -6.32
CA PHE A 182 14.23 -6.95 -5.14
C PHE A 182 14.66 -8.42 -5.31
N ASN A 183 14.51 -9.02 -6.49
CA ASN A 183 14.83 -10.44 -6.77
C ASN A 183 14.10 -11.38 -5.79
N ILE A 184 12.79 -11.16 -5.61
CA ILE A 184 11.92 -11.95 -4.74
C ILE A 184 10.68 -12.47 -5.47
N GLU A 185 10.78 -12.71 -6.78
CA GLU A 185 9.66 -13.12 -7.63
C GLU A 185 8.96 -14.39 -7.11
N GLU A 186 9.68 -15.29 -6.46
CA GLU A 186 9.08 -16.47 -5.85
C GLU A 186 7.99 -16.07 -4.83
N LYS A 187 8.29 -15.11 -3.94
CA LYS A 187 7.34 -14.64 -2.92
C LYS A 187 6.18 -13.86 -3.53
N THR A 188 6.49 -12.93 -4.44
CA THR A 188 5.44 -12.10 -5.05
C THR A 188 4.55 -12.91 -5.99
N ASN A 189 5.09 -13.87 -6.75
CA ASN A 189 4.31 -14.76 -7.59
C ASN A 189 3.40 -15.67 -6.75
N ALA A 190 3.87 -16.20 -5.61
CA ALA A 190 3.01 -16.97 -4.70
C ALA A 190 1.80 -16.14 -4.25
N TYR A 191 2.00 -14.89 -3.82
CA TYR A 191 0.91 -13.98 -3.46
C TYR A 191 -0.05 -13.71 -4.62
N ILE A 192 0.47 -13.52 -5.84
CA ILE A 192 -0.33 -13.27 -7.05
C ILE A 192 -1.17 -14.51 -7.38
N GLU A 193 -0.59 -15.70 -7.32
CA GLU A 193 -1.29 -16.96 -7.58
C GLU A 193 -2.38 -17.24 -6.54
N GLU A 194 -2.11 -17.03 -5.25
CA GLU A 194 -3.10 -17.13 -4.18
C GLU A 194 -4.26 -16.16 -4.39
N THR A 195 -3.96 -14.92 -4.80
CA THR A 195 -4.99 -13.91 -5.13
C THR A 195 -5.86 -14.37 -6.30
N ARG A 196 -5.24 -14.84 -7.38
CA ARG A 196 -5.98 -15.35 -8.55
C ARG A 196 -6.83 -16.57 -8.21
N ALA A 197 -6.33 -17.46 -7.34
CA ALA A 197 -7.11 -18.59 -6.85
C ALA A 197 -8.33 -18.13 -6.01
N LEU A 198 -8.19 -17.09 -5.18
CA LEU A 198 -9.32 -16.47 -4.48
C LEU A 198 -10.36 -15.93 -5.48
N MET A 199 -9.90 -15.17 -6.49
CA MET A 199 -10.78 -14.61 -7.52
C MET A 199 -11.54 -15.70 -8.29
N ALA A 200 -10.88 -16.82 -8.60
CA ALA A 200 -11.52 -17.97 -9.24
C ALA A 200 -12.61 -18.59 -8.35
N ARG A 201 -12.36 -18.75 -7.05
CA ARG A 201 -13.39 -19.24 -6.09
C ARG A 201 -14.59 -18.29 -5.99
N ILE A 202 -14.34 -16.97 -5.96
CA ILE A 202 -15.40 -15.96 -5.96
C ILE A 202 -16.24 -16.10 -7.24
N ALA A 203 -15.61 -16.16 -8.41
CA ALA A 203 -16.28 -16.29 -9.69
C ALA A 203 -17.10 -17.59 -9.78
N GLU A 204 -16.58 -18.72 -9.31
CA GLU A 204 -17.29 -19.99 -9.24
C GLU A 204 -18.54 -19.87 -8.37
N LYS A 205 -18.41 -19.32 -7.15
CA LYS A 205 -19.54 -19.13 -6.23
C LYS A 205 -20.63 -18.24 -6.85
N VAL A 206 -20.22 -17.09 -7.38
CA VAL A 206 -21.13 -16.12 -8.00
C VAL A 206 -21.84 -16.72 -9.22
N GLY A 207 -21.13 -17.53 -10.04
CA GLY A 207 -21.69 -18.24 -11.18
C GLY A 207 -22.77 -19.26 -10.84
N THR A 208 -22.93 -19.65 -9.57
CA THR A 208 -24.01 -20.53 -9.09
C THR A 208 -25.29 -19.78 -8.67
N LEU A 209 -25.24 -18.44 -8.60
CA LEU A 209 -26.34 -17.61 -8.14
C LEU A 209 -27.30 -17.30 -9.30
N GLU A 210 -28.58 -17.15 -8.99
CA GLU A 210 -29.58 -16.66 -9.96
C GLU A 210 -29.28 -15.22 -10.39
N ALA A 211 -28.90 -14.37 -9.41
CA ALA A 211 -28.38 -13.02 -9.64
C ALA A 211 -27.41 -12.65 -8.52
N PRO A 212 -26.26 -12.02 -8.85
CA PRO A 212 -25.41 -11.40 -7.85
C PRO A 212 -26.10 -10.23 -7.13
N TYR A 213 -25.70 -9.95 -5.90
CA TYR A 213 -26.14 -8.75 -5.20
C TYR A 213 -25.78 -7.49 -5.98
N ARG A 214 -26.70 -6.51 -6.02
CA ARG A 214 -26.44 -5.15 -6.50
C ARG A 214 -25.87 -4.33 -5.35
N ALA A 215 -24.61 -3.87 -5.48
CA ALA A 215 -23.91 -3.18 -4.41
C ALA A 215 -23.39 -1.82 -4.84
N ILE A 216 -23.22 -0.94 -3.85
CA ILE A 216 -22.47 0.32 -3.96
C ILE A 216 -21.47 0.41 -2.80
N ILE A 217 -20.39 1.15 -3.00
CA ILE A 217 -19.50 1.62 -1.93
C ILE A 217 -19.56 3.13 -1.87
N ILE A 218 -19.82 3.67 -0.67
CA ILE A 218 -20.08 5.08 -0.45
C ILE A 218 -19.30 5.60 0.75
N GLU A 219 -18.87 6.85 0.65
CA GLU A 219 -18.20 7.62 1.70
C GLU A 219 -19.17 8.68 2.23
N PRO A 220 -19.48 8.74 3.55
CA PRO A 220 -20.24 9.82 4.14
C PRO A 220 -19.47 11.14 4.08
N TYR A 221 -20.06 12.18 3.49
CA TYR A 221 -19.40 13.45 3.32
C TYR A 221 -20.37 14.63 3.51
N GLY A 222 -20.17 15.44 4.57
CA GLY A 222 -20.91 16.69 4.77
C GLY A 222 -22.43 16.59 4.78
N GLY A 223 -23.00 15.46 5.21
CA GLY A 223 -24.47 15.22 5.22
C GLY A 223 -25.01 14.64 3.91
N THR A 224 -24.15 14.32 2.98
CA THR A 224 -24.40 13.59 1.73
C THR A 224 -23.47 12.38 1.67
N PHE A 225 -23.41 11.70 0.52
CA PHE A 225 -22.51 10.58 0.28
C PHE A 225 -21.78 10.78 -1.04
N TYR A 226 -20.57 10.28 -1.12
CA TYR A 226 -19.86 10.11 -2.38
C TYR A 226 -19.82 8.62 -2.73
N CYS A 227 -20.24 8.23 -3.92
CA CYS A 227 -20.17 6.87 -4.41
C CYS A 227 -18.96 6.73 -5.32
N TRP A 228 -18.08 5.78 -5.01
CA TRP A 228 -16.97 5.42 -5.88
C TRP A 228 -17.50 4.71 -7.13
N GLY A 229 -17.13 5.17 -8.32
CA GLY A 229 -17.53 4.51 -9.56
C GLY A 229 -16.83 3.17 -9.76
N GLU A 230 -17.44 2.28 -10.54
CA GLU A 230 -16.93 0.93 -10.86
C GLU A 230 -15.50 0.94 -11.44
N LYS A 231 -15.14 2.00 -12.18
CA LYS A 231 -13.82 2.16 -12.81
C LYS A 231 -12.74 2.69 -11.87
N THR A 232 -13.09 3.05 -10.63
CA THR A 232 -12.11 3.35 -9.58
C THR A 232 -11.60 2.06 -8.98
N LEU A 233 -10.42 2.09 -8.31
CA LEU A 233 -9.96 0.90 -7.58
C LEU A 233 -11.01 0.48 -6.55
N THR A 234 -11.49 1.41 -5.73
CA THR A 234 -12.45 1.19 -4.65
C THR A 234 -13.73 0.51 -5.13
N GLY A 235 -14.36 1.05 -6.20
CA GLY A 235 -15.54 0.43 -6.79
C GLY A 235 -15.25 -0.89 -7.49
N GLY A 236 -14.10 -1.01 -8.14
CA GLY A 236 -13.65 -2.25 -8.80
C GLY A 236 -13.44 -3.41 -7.83
N LEU A 237 -13.04 -3.15 -6.57
CA LEU A 237 -12.93 -4.20 -5.54
C LEU A 237 -14.30 -4.78 -5.14
N VAL A 238 -15.36 -3.98 -5.18
CA VAL A 238 -16.74 -4.45 -4.93
C VAL A 238 -17.18 -5.41 -6.05
N VAL A 239 -16.85 -5.10 -7.31
CA VAL A 239 -17.08 -5.99 -8.45
C VAL A 239 -16.23 -7.26 -8.32
N ALA A 240 -14.96 -7.11 -7.95
CA ALA A 240 -14.06 -8.24 -7.70
C ALA A 240 -14.57 -9.18 -6.58
N ALA A 241 -15.29 -8.63 -5.60
CA ALA A 241 -15.98 -9.40 -4.55
C ALA A 241 -17.26 -10.08 -5.05
N GLY A 242 -17.60 -9.97 -6.33
CA GLY A 242 -18.69 -10.70 -6.98
C GLY A 242 -20.03 -9.96 -7.03
N ALA A 243 -20.06 -8.66 -6.74
CA ALA A 243 -21.27 -7.87 -6.86
C ALA A 243 -21.51 -7.34 -8.29
N THR A 244 -22.77 -7.10 -8.66
CA THR A 244 -23.14 -6.20 -9.74
C THR A 244 -23.12 -4.77 -9.21
N TYR A 245 -22.31 -3.89 -9.80
CA TYR A 245 -22.19 -2.51 -9.32
C TYR A 245 -23.45 -1.70 -9.69
N ALA A 246 -24.14 -1.14 -8.69
CA ALA A 246 -25.45 -0.55 -8.89
C ALA A 246 -25.40 0.90 -9.43
N LEU A 247 -24.26 1.60 -9.34
CA LEU A 247 -24.02 2.96 -9.88
C LEU A 247 -22.64 3.04 -10.56
N PRO A 248 -22.47 2.53 -11.80
CA PRO A 248 -21.16 2.39 -12.44
C PRO A 248 -20.33 3.66 -12.56
N ASP A 249 -20.96 4.81 -12.78
CA ASP A 249 -20.24 6.09 -12.93
C ASP A 249 -19.85 6.72 -11.58
N GLY A 250 -20.53 6.31 -10.46
CA GLY A 250 -20.31 6.92 -9.16
C GLY A 250 -20.78 8.39 -9.09
N GLY A 251 -20.25 9.13 -8.10
CA GLY A 251 -20.51 10.57 -7.92
C GLY A 251 -21.20 10.91 -6.61
N ASP A 252 -21.55 12.18 -6.44
CA ASP A 252 -22.24 12.68 -5.24
C ASP A 252 -23.67 12.14 -5.18
N LEU A 253 -24.08 11.69 -4.01
CA LEU A 253 -25.39 11.11 -3.76
C LEU A 253 -26.10 11.81 -2.61
N SER A 254 -27.36 12.17 -2.82
CA SER A 254 -28.31 12.42 -1.74
C SER A 254 -28.89 11.10 -1.19
N VAL A 255 -29.56 11.18 -0.05
CA VAL A 255 -30.33 10.05 0.50
C VAL A 255 -31.39 9.55 -0.49
N GLU A 256 -32.05 10.47 -1.21
CA GLU A 256 -33.07 10.15 -2.22
C GLU A 256 -32.45 9.37 -3.41
N ASP A 257 -31.23 9.70 -3.81
CA ASP A 257 -30.54 8.97 -4.87
C ASP A 257 -30.27 7.52 -4.45
N ILE A 258 -29.87 7.28 -3.18
CA ILE A 258 -29.69 5.91 -2.66
C ILE A 258 -30.99 5.14 -2.66
N VAL A 259 -32.12 5.76 -2.30
CA VAL A 259 -33.47 5.16 -2.40
C VAL A 259 -33.78 4.77 -3.85
N ASN A 260 -33.49 5.65 -4.82
CA ASN A 260 -33.72 5.38 -6.24
C ASN A 260 -32.83 4.29 -6.82
N ILE A 261 -31.57 4.23 -6.40
CA ILE A 261 -30.61 3.16 -6.77
C ILE A 261 -31.10 1.81 -6.23
N ASN A 262 -31.66 1.82 -5.02
CA ASN A 262 -32.25 0.67 -4.34
C ASN A 262 -31.28 -0.54 -4.30
N PRO A 263 -30.09 -0.41 -3.69
CA PRO A 263 -29.08 -1.47 -3.65
C PRO A 263 -29.45 -2.58 -2.66
N ASP A 264 -28.95 -3.78 -2.93
CA ASP A 264 -29.06 -4.95 -2.04
C ASP A 264 -28.01 -4.92 -0.92
N VAL A 265 -26.85 -4.29 -1.19
CA VAL A 265 -25.73 -4.16 -0.28
C VAL A 265 -25.17 -2.75 -0.36
N ILE A 266 -24.90 -2.16 0.81
CA ILE A 266 -24.17 -0.91 0.93
C ILE A 266 -22.88 -1.17 1.70
N ILE A 267 -21.76 -0.79 1.13
CA ILE A 267 -20.47 -0.77 1.79
C ILE A 267 -20.19 0.71 2.11
N VAL A 268 -19.92 1.02 3.37
CA VAL A 268 -19.60 2.39 3.81
C VAL A 268 -18.11 2.45 4.07
N ASP A 269 -17.37 3.18 3.26
CA ASP A 269 -15.99 3.43 3.58
C ASP A 269 -15.85 4.60 4.56
N TYR A 270 -14.80 4.58 5.36
CA TYR A 270 -14.58 5.57 6.41
C TYR A 270 -13.08 5.71 6.71
N MET A 271 -12.72 6.84 7.30
CA MET A 271 -11.41 7.06 7.93
C MET A 271 -11.56 6.95 9.44
N ASP A 272 -10.51 6.50 10.12
CA ASP A 272 -10.46 6.59 11.59
C ASP A 272 -10.52 8.06 12.02
N GLU A 273 -11.44 8.39 12.92
CA GLU A 273 -11.61 9.74 13.42
C GLU A 273 -10.72 9.99 14.65
N GLU A 274 -10.10 11.15 14.70
CA GLU A 274 -9.28 11.54 15.84
C GLU A 274 -10.15 11.66 17.13
N GLY A 275 -9.71 11.01 18.18
CA GLY A 275 -10.36 11.09 19.49
C GLY A 275 -11.40 10.01 19.80
N ILE A 276 -11.67 9.11 18.86
CA ILE A 276 -12.49 7.90 19.08
C ILE A 276 -11.73 6.64 18.59
N THR A 277 -12.19 5.48 19.02
CA THR A 277 -11.56 4.21 18.61
C THR A 277 -11.89 3.84 17.17
N PRO A 278 -11.10 2.98 16.50
CA PRO A 278 -11.44 2.45 15.17
C PRO A 278 -12.81 1.75 15.14
N GLU A 279 -13.18 1.04 16.21
CA GLU A 279 -14.48 0.39 16.36
C GLU A 279 -15.62 1.41 16.43
N GLU A 280 -15.42 2.54 17.12
CA GLU A 280 -16.40 3.63 17.18
C GLU A 280 -16.52 4.33 15.83
N SER A 281 -15.40 4.57 15.11
CA SER A 281 -15.41 5.12 13.75
C SER A 281 -16.19 4.22 12.81
N LYS A 282 -15.94 2.92 12.85
CA LYS A 282 -16.66 1.90 12.09
C LYS A 282 -18.15 1.88 12.40
N ALA A 283 -18.52 1.90 13.69
CA ALA A 283 -19.92 1.91 14.12
C ALA A 283 -20.65 3.17 13.64
N LYS A 284 -20.01 4.33 13.68
CA LYS A 284 -20.53 5.60 13.19
C LYS A 284 -20.75 5.56 11.67
N ALA A 285 -19.83 4.97 10.91
CA ALA A 285 -19.99 4.78 9.48
C ALA A 285 -21.22 3.93 9.16
N ILE A 286 -21.41 2.80 9.83
CA ILE A 286 -22.61 1.96 9.65
C ILE A 286 -23.88 2.75 10.04
N ALA A 287 -23.86 3.46 11.15
CA ALA A 287 -25.01 4.24 11.65
C ALA A 287 -25.42 5.37 10.68
N SER A 288 -24.48 5.94 9.92
CA SER A 288 -24.79 6.98 8.92
C SER A 288 -25.77 6.51 7.84
N VAL A 289 -25.87 5.21 7.64
CA VAL A 289 -26.81 4.57 6.68
C VAL A 289 -27.96 3.88 7.42
N MET A 290 -27.66 3.12 8.47
CA MET A 290 -28.67 2.31 9.18
C MET A 290 -29.69 3.14 9.96
N ASP A 291 -29.27 4.30 10.49
CA ASP A 291 -30.13 5.18 11.29
C ASP A 291 -30.85 6.25 10.43
N GLU A 292 -30.58 6.28 9.11
CA GLU A 292 -31.24 7.20 8.20
C GLU A 292 -32.66 6.69 7.87
N ALA A 293 -33.66 7.33 8.43
CA ALA A 293 -35.06 6.90 8.35
C ALA A 293 -35.57 6.76 6.90
N ALA A 294 -35.11 7.60 5.99
CA ALA A 294 -35.51 7.55 4.58
C ALA A 294 -34.95 6.31 3.85
N LEU A 295 -33.89 5.68 4.37
CA LEU A 295 -33.32 4.46 3.80
C LEU A 295 -33.92 3.16 4.36
N ALA A 296 -34.84 3.23 5.34
CA ALA A 296 -35.37 2.06 6.04
C ALA A 296 -35.95 0.97 5.12
N GLU A 297 -36.54 1.36 3.99
CA GLU A 297 -37.12 0.40 3.01
C GLU A 297 -36.14 -0.03 1.92
N VAL A 298 -34.93 0.53 1.85
CA VAL A 298 -33.88 0.09 0.92
C VAL A 298 -33.46 -1.34 1.28
N PRO A 299 -33.39 -2.28 0.34
CA PRO A 299 -33.08 -3.69 0.62
C PRO A 299 -31.82 -3.88 1.49
N ALA A 300 -30.77 -3.13 1.24
CA ALA A 300 -29.54 -3.18 2.03
C ALA A 300 -29.79 -2.90 3.52
N VAL A 301 -30.53 -1.84 3.84
CA VAL A 301 -30.84 -1.45 5.22
C VAL A 301 -31.85 -2.43 5.84
N LYS A 302 -32.93 -2.71 5.15
CA LYS A 302 -33.99 -3.62 5.59
C LYS A 302 -33.49 -5.01 5.94
N ASN A 303 -32.52 -5.52 5.19
CA ASN A 303 -31.93 -6.86 5.37
C ASN A 303 -30.64 -6.86 6.21
N GLY A 304 -30.21 -5.72 6.74
CA GLY A 304 -28.96 -5.60 7.51
C GLY A 304 -27.70 -5.86 6.67
N LYS A 305 -27.75 -5.66 5.34
CA LYS A 305 -26.63 -5.81 4.41
C LYS A 305 -25.88 -4.48 4.23
N VAL A 306 -25.50 -3.86 5.37
CA VAL A 306 -24.66 -2.68 5.43
C VAL A 306 -23.39 -3.05 6.17
N MET A 307 -22.22 -2.89 5.55
CA MET A 307 -20.91 -3.08 6.19
C MET A 307 -20.08 -1.82 6.09
N ALA A 308 -19.15 -1.65 7.00
CA ALA A 308 -18.15 -0.60 6.91
C ALA A 308 -16.75 -1.18 6.67
N ILE A 309 -15.95 -0.46 5.88
CA ILE A 309 -14.56 -0.79 5.56
C ILE A 309 -13.70 0.48 5.69
N ASN A 310 -12.48 0.36 6.22
CA ASN A 310 -11.60 1.52 6.29
C ASN A 310 -11.14 1.92 4.88
N LEU A 311 -11.15 3.22 4.56
CA LEU A 311 -10.76 3.72 3.25
C LEU A 311 -9.33 3.30 2.88
N THR A 312 -8.43 3.21 3.86
CA THR A 312 -7.05 2.74 3.64
C THR A 312 -6.99 1.31 3.09
N ASP A 313 -8.03 0.50 3.35
CA ASP A 313 -8.11 -0.90 2.92
C ASP A 313 -8.61 -1.05 1.48
N VAL A 314 -9.14 0.00 0.85
CA VAL A 314 -9.78 -0.06 -0.48
C VAL A 314 -9.31 1.00 -1.46
N TYR A 315 -8.47 1.97 -1.05
CA TYR A 315 -8.13 3.12 -1.88
C TYR A 315 -6.68 3.13 -2.40
N GLY A 316 -5.72 2.77 -1.56
CA GLY A 316 -4.29 3.04 -1.81
C GLY A 316 -3.59 2.05 -2.73
N GLY A 317 -4.20 0.90 -3.03
CA GLY A 317 -3.51 -0.24 -3.63
C GLY A 317 -2.76 -1.08 -2.59
N GLY A 318 -1.89 -1.96 -3.05
CA GLY A 318 -1.05 -2.78 -2.16
C GLY A 318 -1.76 -3.98 -1.53
N ILE A 319 -1.18 -4.48 -0.46
CA ILE A 319 -1.55 -5.78 0.16
C ILE A 319 -2.91 -5.79 0.88
N ARG A 320 -3.49 -4.62 1.17
CA ARG A 320 -4.79 -4.53 1.85
C ARG A 320 -5.97 -4.84 0.95
N MET A 321 -5.78 -4.75 -0.37
CA MET A 321 -6.87 -4.90 -1.35
C MET A 321 -7.46 -6.30 -1.37
N VAL A 322 -6.63 -7.33 -1.31
CA VAL A 322 -7.07 -8.74 -1.39
C VAL A 322 -7.89 -9.16 -0.16
N PRO A 323 -7.44 -8.91 1.08
CA PRO A 323 -8.27 -9.12 2.28
C PRO A 323 -9.61 -8.39 2.23
N SER A 324 -9.64 -7.19 1.65
CA SER A 324 -10.86 -6.39 1.51
C SER A 324 -11.87 -7.02 0.55
N VAL A 325 -11.40 -7.53 -0.59
CA VAL A 325 -12.24 -8.29 -1.52
C VAL A 325 -12.82 -9.54 -0.83
N GLU A 326 -11.99 -10.28 -0.09
CA GLU A 326 -12.44 -11.48 0.63
C GLU A 326 -13.47 -11.13 1.72
N ALA A 327 -13.26 -10.03 2.47
CA ALA A 327 -14.19 -9.59 3.50
C ALA A 327 -15.55 -9.18 2.91
N MET A 328 -15.55 -8.43 1.81
CA MET A 328 -16.77 -8.05 1.09
C MET A 328 -17.49 -9.26 0.53
N PHE A 329 -16.77 -10.21 -0.08
CA PHE A 329 -17.33 -11.45 -0.58
C PHE A 329 -18.01 -12.27 0.53
N LYS A 330 -17.32 -12.50 1.66
CA LYS A 330 -17.87 -13.21 2.82
C LYS A 330 -19.14 -12.53 3.35
N PHE A 331 -19.10 -11.21 3.49
CA PHE A 331 -20.27 -10.45 3.95
C PHE A 331 -21.47 -10.59 3.02
N MET A 332 -21.26 -10.64 1.72
CA MET A 332 -22.34 -10.77 0.75
C MET A 332 -22.89 -12.20 0.68
N TYR A 333 -22.05 -13.22 0.69
CA TYR A 333 -22.41 -14.55 0.21
C TYR A 333 -22.22 -15.70 1.21
N GLU A 334 -21.57 -15.45 2.35
CA GLU A 334 -21.37 -16.40 3.45
C GLU A 334 -22.04 -15.94 4.76
#